data_4f2533233f61e079602e880b6e050afa
#
_entry.id   4f2533233f61e079602e880b6e050afa
#
_cell.length_a   1.000
_cell.length_b   1.000
_cell.length_c   1.000
_cell.angle_alpha   90.00
_cell.angle_beta   90.00
_cell.angle_gamma   90.00
#
_symmetry.space_group_name_H-M   'P 1'
#
loop_
_entity.id
_entity.type
_entity.pdbx_description
1 polymer ?
#
loop_
_entity_poly.entity_id
_entity_poly.type
_entity_poly.pdbx_seq_one_letter_code
_entity_poly.pdbx_strand_id
1 'polypeptide(L)'
;VLSTFAKVSLNEDAKIFRDTYNWIVRYVHGMKGNTLLDIAQQLIDNKEKKDYFISAMRKADFNISNISIDNEARMHSGKDVFFTHHTIDGSDFTLSSIDQSLGTLRYFQLQECIFNMLREDHIYSFDEIESNLHYDLLLHFLTTFMMNTANSQILFTTQDQQLLDEEFIRRDMVWFTEKSKEDASTELYCASEFGLHKNLSLYKAYKTGKLGAKPELGSIF
;
A
#
# COMPACT_ATOMS: atom_id res chain seq x y z
N VAL A 1 -24.72 -5.34 2.50
CA VAL A 1 -25.95 -4.70 1.97
C VAL A 1 -25.85 -4.56 0.45
N LEU A 2 -24.87 -3.78 -0.09
CA LEU A 2 -24.71 -3.60 -1.57
C LEU A 2 -24.56 -4.93 -2.33
N SER A 3 -23.81 -5.88 -1.78
CA SER A 3 -23.63 -7.22 -2.40
C SER A 3 -24.92 -8.03 -2.50
N THR A 4 -25.83 -7.83 -1.56
CA THR A 4 -27.14 -8.51 -1.57
C THR A 4 -28.06 -7.88 -2.61
N PHE A 5 -28.09 -6.55 -2.68
CA PHE A 5 -28.87 -5.82 -3.70
C PHE A 5 -28.38 -6.12 -5.13
N ALA A 6 -27.07 -6.22 -5.33
CA ALA A 6 -26.49 -6.57 -6.64
C ALA A 6 -26.96 -7.93 -7.17
N LYS A 7 -27.37 -8.84 -6.28
CA LYS A 7 -27.80 -10.21 -6.64
C LYS A 7 -29.31 -10.38 -6.84
N VAL A 8 -30.12 -9.49 -6.30
CA VAL A 8 -31.56 -9.78 -6.07
C VAL A 8 -32.52 -9.02 -6.97
N SER A 9 -32.10 -7.99 -7.72
CA SER A 9 -33.11 -7.08 -8.20
C SER A 9 -33.25 -6.90 -9.72
N LEU A 10 -34.50 -6.72 -10.15
CA LEU A 10 -34.98 -6.66 -11.53
C LEU A 10 -35.46 -5.25 -11.97
N ASN A 11 -35.37 -4.21 -11.12
CA ASN A 11 -35.83 -2.86 -11.44
C ASN A 11 -34.68 -1.88 -11.69
N GLU A 12 -34.97 -0.65 -12.18
CA GLU A 12 -33.96 0.35 -12.51
C GLU A 12 -33.13 0.82 -11.30
N ASP A 13 -33.74 0.96 -10.14
CA ASP A 13 -33.03 1.36 -8.91
C ASP A 13 -31.97 0.33 -8.54
N ALA A 14 -32.27 -0.93 -8.75
CA ALA A 14 -31.31 -2.01 -8.53
C ALA A 14 -30.18 -2.06 -9.56
N LYS A 15 -30.38 -1.53 -10.73
CA LYS A 15 -29.31 -1.37 -11.72
C LYS A 15 -28.23 -0.44 -11.18
N ILE A 16 -28.63 0.70 -10.59
CA ILE A 16 -27.69 1.65 -9.96
C ILE A 16 -26.88 0.95 -8.87
N PHE A 17 -27.54 0.22 -7.96
CA PHE A 17 -26.82 -0.52 -6.90
C PHE A 17 -25.88 -1.58 -7.44
N ARG A 18 -26.30 -2.32 -8.46
CA ARG A 18 -25.46 -3.32 -9.10
C ARG A 18 -24.26 -2.70 -9.80
N ASP A 19 -24.46 -1.62 -10.55
CA ASP A 19 -23.41 -0.94 -11.29
C ASP A 19 -22.41 -0.30 -10.32
N THR A 20 -22.89 0.31 -9.22
CA THR A 20 -22.05 0.82 -8.14
C THR A 20 -21.25 -0.30 -7.46
N TYR A 21 -21.88 -1.43 -7.14
CA TYR A 21 -21.21 -2.58 -6.55
C TYR A 21 -20.11 -3.12 -7.47
N ASN A 22 -20.44 -3.32 -8.76
CA ASN A 22 -19.48 -3.80 -9.74
C ASN A 22 -18.32 -2.84 -9.93
N TRP A 23 -18.58 -1.52 -9.89
CA TRP A 23 -17.54 -0.50 -9.93
C TRP A 23 -16.62 -0.58 -8.70
N ILE A 24 -17.21 -0.65 -7.49
CA ILE A 24 -16.44 -0.81 -6.25
C ILE A 24 -15.57 -2.07 -6.30
N VAL A 25 -16.14 -3.21 -6.67
CA VAL A 25 -15.40 -4.48 -6.74
C VAL A 25 -14.28 -4.43 -7.78
N ARG A 26 -14.48 -3.71 -8.87
CA ARG A 26 -13.51 -3.62 -9.96
C ARG A 26 -12.36 -2.64 -9.66
N TYR A 27 -12.65 -1.51 -9.07
CA TYR A 27 -11.71 -0.39 -8.98
C TYR A 27 -11.25 -0.05 -7.57
N VAL A 28 -11.95 -0.51 -6.53
CA VAL A 28 -11.58 -0.26 -5.12
C VAL A 28 -10.97 -1.52 -4.53
N HIS A 29 -9.70 -1.48 -4.24
CA HIS A 29 -8.93 -2.63 -3.77
C HIS A 29 -8.34 -2.38 -2.39
N GLY A 30 -8.47 -3.36 -1.50
CA GLY A 30 -7.63 -3.48 -0.31
C GLY A 30 -6.40 -4.34 -0.61
N MET A 31 -5.36 -4.25 0.22
CA MET A 31 -4.13 -5.03 0.03
C MET A 31 -4.28 -6.57 0.05
N LYS A 32 -5.45 -7.08 0.39
CA LYS A 32 -5.69 -8.54 0.46
C LYS A 32 -6.08 -9.19 -0.88
N GLY A 33 -5.90 -8.49 -2.02
CA GLY A 33 -6.37 -8.97 -3.32
C GLY A 33 -5.64 -10.22 -3.83
N ASN A 34 -4.37 -10.07 -4.16
CA ASN A 34 -3.56 -11.15 -4.74
C ASN A 34 -2.55 -11.70 -3.73
N THR A 35 -2.47 -13.01 -3.63
CA THR A 35 -1.40 -13.65 -2.87
C THR A 35 -0.06 -13.49 -3.59
N LEU A 36 1.04 -13.69 -2.88
CA LEU A 36 2.38 -13.69 -3.48
C LEU A 36 2.46 -14.67 -4.68
N LEU A 37 1.83 -15.83 -4.53
CA LEU A 37 1.79 -16.85 -5.58
C LEU A 37 0.98 -16.39 -6.80
N ASP A 38 -0.15 -15.72 -6.59
CA ASP A 38 -0.96 -15.18 -7.70
C ASP A 38 -0.18 -14.15 -8.49
N ILE A 39 0.53 -13.25 -7.80
CA ILE A 39 1.38 -12.25 -8.45
C ILE A 39 2.49 -12.96 -9.25
N ALA A 40 3.20 -13.89 -8.63
CA ALA A 40 4.27 -14.62 -9.28
C ALA A 40 3.79 -15.41 -10.51
N GLN A 41 2.62 -16.04 -10.45
CA GLN A 41 2.02 -16.72 -11.60
C GLN A 41 1.75 -15.74 -12.75
N GLN A 42 1.19 -14.57 -12.45
CA GLN A 42 0.96 -13.53 -13.46
C GLN A 42 2.27 -13.04 -14.09
N LEU A 43 3.38 -12.96 -13.31
CA LEU A 43 4.69 -12.58 -13.85
C LEU A 43 5.27 -13.62 -14.81
N ILE A 44 5.01 -14.91 -14.57
CA ILE A 44 5.43 -15.98 -15.46
C ILE A 44 4.66 -15.91 -16.78
N ASP A 45 3.36 -15.63 -16.71
CA ASP A 45 2.47 -15.59 -17.87
C ASP A 45 2.58 -14.26 -18.66
N ASN A 46 3.12 -13.20 -18.06
CA ASN A 46 3.24 -11.87 -18.67
C ASN A 46 4.65 -11.32 -18.54
N LYS A 47 5.40 -11.40 -19.65
CA LYS A 47 6.79 -10.93 -19.72
C LYS A 47 6.93 -9.43 -19.41
N GLU A 48 6.05 -8.59 -19.93
CA GLU A 48 6.10 -7.13 -19.71
C GLU A 48 5.96 -6.81 -18.22
N LYS A 49 5.01 -7.46 -17.55
CA LYS A 49 4.80 -7.33 -16.11
C LYS A 49 6.04 -7.80 -15.33
N LYS A 50 6.62 -8.93 -15.72
CA LYS A 50 7.84 -9.46 -15.12
C LYS A 50 9.02 -8.49 -15.25
N ASP A 51 9.25 -7.96 -16.43
CA ASP A 51 10.34 -7.01 -16.70
C ASP A 51 10.15 -5.72 -15.88
N TYR A 52 8.92 -5.22 -15.75
CA TYR A 52 8.60 -4.11 -14.86
C TYR A 52 8.97 -4.42 -13.41
N PHE A 53 8.52 -5.56 -12.86
CA PHE A 53 8.77 -5.94 -11.47
C PHE A 53 10.26 -6.07 -11.17
N ILE A 54 11.01 -6.75 -12.02
CA ILE A 54 12.47 -6.89 -11.88
C ILE A 54 13.13 -5.51 -11.89
N SER A 55 12.73 -4.63 -12.80
CA SER A 55 13.26 -3.27 -12.87
C SER A 55 12.94 -2.46 -11.61
N ALA A 56 11.70 -2.53 -11.12
CA ALA A 56 11.26 -1.83 -9.91
C ALA A 56 12.00 -2.32 -8.67
N MET A 57 12.14 -3.64 -8.49
CA MET A 57 12.88 -4.22 -7.37
C MET A 57 14.37 -3.85 -7.40
N ARG A 58 15.00 -3.81 -8.56
CA ARG A 58 16.39 -3.36 -8.69
C ARG A 58 16.57 -1.89 -8.33
N LYS A 59 15.66 -1.01 -8.76
CA LYS A 59 15.67 0.42 -8.41
C LYS A 59 15.51 0.67 -6.93
N ALA A 60 14.88 -0.26 -6.22
CA ALA A 60 14.71 -0.23 -4.78
C ALA A 60 15.78 -1.01 -4.01
N ASP A 61 16.93 -1.28 -4.64
CA ASP A 61 18.12 -1.92 -4.05
C ASP A 61 17.93 -3.39 -3.61
N PHE A 62 16.94 -4.09 -4.15
CA PHE A 62 16.75 -5.51 -3.80
C PHE A 62 17.58 -6.49 -4.63
N ASN A 63 18.25 -6.03 -5.69
CA ASN A 63 19.11 -6.84 -6.59
C ASN A 63 18.46 -8.13 -7.12
N ILE A 64 17.14 -8.15 -7.27
CA ILE A 64 16.40 -9.30 -7.79
C ILE A 64 16.53 -9.32 -9.30
N SER A 65 17.00 -10.46 -9.85
CA SER A 65 17.21 -10.69 -11.27
C SER A 65 16.16 -11.59 -11.90
N ASN A 66 15.50 -12.45 -11.11
CA ASN A 66 14.46 -13.35 -11.61
C ASN A 66 13.47 -13.74 -10.50
N ILE A 67 12.27 -14.13 -10.93
CA ILE A 67 11.21 -14.65 -10.08
C ILE A 67 10.67 -15.92 -10.75
N SER A 68 10.54 -16.98 -9.97
CA SER A 68 10.08 -18.29 -10.44
C SER A 68 9.16 -18.97 -9.40
N ILE A 69 8.45 -20.00 -9.84
CA ILE A 69 7.61 -20.84 -8.97
C ILE A 69 8.16 -22.26 -9.08
N ASP A 70 8.43 -22.89 -7.93
CA ASP A 70 8.71 -24.31 -7.87
C ASP A 70 7.43 -25.08 -7.50
N ASN A 71 7.10 -26.04 -8.37
CA ASN A 71 5.96 -26.94 -8.18
C ASN A 71 6.34 -28.18 -7.37
N GLU A 72 7.63 -28.42 -7.12
CA GLU A 72 8.17 -29.62 -6.47
C GLU A 72 8.62 -29.37 -5.01
N ALA A 73 8.39 -28.18 -4.45
CA ALA A 73 8.81 -27.84 -3.08
C ALA A 73 8.20 -28.78 -2.05
N ARG A 74 9.00 -29.76 -1.63
CA ARG A 74 8.59 -30.94 -0.82
C ARG A 74 8.36 -30.66 0.66
N MET A 75 8.53 -29.44 1.15
CA MET A 75 8.53 -29.19 2.60
C MET A 75 7.23 -28.68 3.19
N HIS A 76 6.34 -28.05 2.46
CA HIS A 76 5.03 -27.64 2.96
C HIS A 76 4.03 -27.68 1.80
N SER A 77 3.37 -28.77 1.55
CA SER A 77 2.16 -29.01 0.72
C SER A 77 1.72 -27.86 -0.20
N GLY A 78 2.59 -27.31 -1.06
CA GLY A 78 2.19 -26.22 -1.94
C GLY A 78 3.33 -25.70 -2.81
N LYS A 79 2.95 -24.91 -3.82
CA LYS A 79 3.85 -24.14 -4.67
C LYS A 79 4.51 -23.04 -3.86
N ASP A 80 5.81 -22.82 -4.05
CA ASP A 80 6.54 -21.71 -3.44
C ASP A 80 7.11 -20.76 -4.49
N VAL A 81 7.29 -19.50 -4.10
CA VAL A 81 7.85 -18.44 -4.95
C VAL A 81 9.32 -18.27 -4.62
N PHE A 82 10.16 -18.27 -5.64
CA PHE A 82 11.60 -18.12 -5.53
C PHE A 82 12.08 -16.83 -6.17
N PHE A 83 12.98 -16.14 -5.49
CA PHE A 83 13.61 -14.91 -5.91
C PHE A 83 15.09 -15.17 -6.17
N THR A 84 15.57 -14.91 -7.39
CA THR A 84 16.98 -14.98 -7.73
C THR A 84 17.61 -13.60 -7.52
N HIS A 85 18.64 -13.55 -6.71
CA HIS A 85 19.41 -12.34 -6.41
C HIS A 85 20.71 -12.35 -7.19
N HIS A 86 21.08 -11.19 -7.73
CA HIS A 86 22.34 -10.98 -8.41
C HIS A 86 23.34 -10.33 -7.45
N THR A 87 24.52 -10.92 -7.32
CA THR A 87 25.58 -10.39 -6.45
C THR A 87 26.55 -9.49 -7.21
N ILE A 88 27.32 -8.68 -6.49
CA ILE A 88 28.31 -7.75 -7.07
C ILE A 88 29.44 -8.49 -7.80
N ASP A 89 29.79 -9.69 -7.36
CA ASP A 89 30.80 -10.53 -7.99
C ASP A 89 30.32 -11.27 -9.24
N GLY A 90 29.05 -11.09 -9.62
CA GLY A 90 28.45 -11.67 -10.83
C GLY A 90 27.85 -13.06 -10.62
N SER A 91 27.79 -13.57 -9.37
CA SER A 91 27.08 -14.81 -9.07
C SER A 91 25.62 -14.58 -8.80
N ASP A 92 24.80 -15.60 -9.01
CA ASP A 92 23.38 -15.59 -8.66
C ASP A 92 23.09 -16.61 -7.55
N PHE A 93 22.21 -16.26 -6.63
CA PHE A 93 21.64 -17.20 -5.66
C PHE A 93 20.13 -17.04 -5.58
N THR A 94 19.45 -18.11 -5.23
CA THR A 94 17.98 -18.12 -5.19
C THR A 94 17.51 -18.44 -3.79
N LEU A 95 16.58 -17.64 -3.28
CA LEU A 95 15.92 -17.81 -1.99
C LEU A 95 14.43 -18.03 -2.19
N SER A 96 13.88 -18.91 -1.37
CA SER A 96 12.42 -19.07 -1.23
C SER A 96 11.78 -17.81 -0.65
N SER A 97 10.49 -17.62 -0.90
CA SER A 97 9.73 -16.52 -0.31
C SER A 97 9.76 -16.53 1.23
N ILE A 98 9.87 -17.71 1.84
CA ILE A 98 9.96 -17.87 3.31
C ILE A 98 11.28 -17.30 3.86
N ASP A 99 12.34 -17.34 3.06
CA ASP A 99 13.67 -16.86 3.45
C ASP A 99 13.89 -15.38 3.11
N GLN A 100 12.91 -14.74 2.46
CA GLN A 100 12.95 -13.30 2.17
C GLN A 100 12.62 -12.46 3.39
N SER A 101 13.16 -11.22 3.41
CA SER A 101 12.71 -10.25 4.39
C SER A 101 11.24 -9.86 4.16
N LEU A 102 10.52 -9.58 5.24
CA LEU A 102 9.15 -9.07 5.13
C LEU A 102 9.07 -7.77 4.32
N GLY A 103 10.10 -6.92 4.42
CA GLY A 103 10.20 -5.69 3.64
C GLY A 103 10.31 -5.96 2.13
N THR A 104 11.11 -6.94 1.73
CA THR A 104 11.22 -7.36 0.32
C THR A 104 9.86 -7.82 -0.21
N LEU A 105 9.17 -8.69 0.54
CA LEU A 105 7.86 -9.21 0.13
C LEU A 105 6.81 -8.11 0.10
N ARG A 106 6.80 -7.21 1.09
CA ARG A 106 5.88 -6.08 1.15
C ARG A 106 6.07 -5.14 -0.03
N TYR A 107 7.32 -4.75 -0.31
CA TYR A 107 7.62 -3.88 -1.44
C TYR A 107 7.26 -4.53 -2.77
N PHE A 108 7.53 -5.82 -2.93
CA PHE A 108 7.13 -6.61 -4.10
C PHE A 108 5.60 -6.57 -4.31
N GLN A 109 4.80 -6.75 -3.25
CA GLN A 109 3.34 -6.67 -3.32
C GLN A 109 2.85 -5.27 -3.70
N LEU A 110 3.52 -4.21 -3.21
CA LEU A 110 3.17 -2.83 -3.56
C LEU A 110 3.41 -2.53 -5.05
N GLN A 111 4.38 -3.20 -5.70
CA GLN A 111 4.60 -3.06 -7.15
C GLN A 111 3.42 -3.57 -7.98
N GLU A 112 2.65 -4.54 -7.46
CA GLU A 112 1.40 -4.97 -8.09
C GLU A 112 0.40 -3.81 -8.19
N CYS A 113 0.26 -3.04 -7.11
CA CYS A 113 -0.64 -1.88 -7.10
C CYS A 113 -0.20 -0.82 -8.10
N ILE A 114 1.10 -0.46 -8.13
CA ILE A 114 1.63 0.50 -9.11
C ILE A 114 1.41 0.02 -10.53
N PHE A 115 1.75 -1.24 -10.82
CA PHE A 115 1.60 -1.79 -12.16
C PHE A 115 0.16 -1.71 -12.68
N ASN A 116 -0.81 -1.99 -11.83
CA ASN A 116 -2.22 -1.89 -12.17
C ASN A 116 -2.64 -0.42 -12.38
N MET A 117 -2.24 0.48 -11.48
CA MET A 117 -2.54 1.91 -11.57
C MET A 117 -1.91 2.62 -12.77
N LEU A 118 -0.83 2.06 -13.33
CA LEU A 118 -0.23 2.56 -14.58
C LEU A 118 -1.06 2.23 -15.83
N ARG A 119 -1.99 1.30 -15.74
CA ARG A 119 -2.78 0.80 -16.88
C ARG A 119 -4.23 1.23 -16.83
N GLU A 120 -4.81 1.21 -15.66
CA GLU A 120 -6.21 1.57 -15.42
C GLU A 120 -6.30 2.39 -14.15
N ASP A 121 -7.34 3.21 -14.04
CA ASP A 121 -7.61 4.00 -12.86
C ASP A 121 -8.14 3.11 -11.73
N HIS A 122 -7.45 3.11 -10.60
CA HIS A 122 -7.79 2.31 -9.41
C HIS A 122 -7.78 3.15 -8.14
N ILE A 123 -8.54 2.71 -7.16
CA ILE A 123 -8.49 3.21 -5.78
C ILE A 123 -7.95 2.09 -4.91
N TYR A 124 -6.80 2.32 -4.27
CA TYR A 124 -6.23 1.38 -3.31
C TYR A 124 -6.37 1.91 -1.88
N SER A 125 -6.74 1.03 -0.96
CA SER A 125 -6.74 1.32 0.47
C SER A 125 -5.73 0.46 1.20
N PHE A 126 -4.89 1.09 2.02
CA PHE A 126 -3.86 0.43 2.82
C PHE A 126 -4.05 0.76 4.29
N ASP A 127 -4.03 -0.26 5.12
CA ASP A 127 -3.88 -0.09 6.56
C ASP A 127 -2.41 -0.24 6.91
N GLU A 128 -1.86 0.73 7.66
CA GLU A 128 -0.44 0.80 8.00
C GLU A 128 0.47 0.56 6.77
N ILE A 129 0.42 1.49 5.82
CA ILE A 129 1.13 1.36 4.53
C ILE A 129 2.63 1.10 4.72
N GLU A 130 3.24 1.66 5.76
CA GLU A 130 4.65 1.51 6.12
C GLU A 130 5.00 0.14 6.71
N SER A 131 4.02 -0.72 7.04
CA SER A 131 4.29 -2.00 7.70
C SER A 131 5.40 -2.79 7.03
N ASN A 132 6.46 -3.10 7.79
CA ASN A 132 7.66 -3.81 7.35
C ASN A 132 8.50 -3.09 6.28
N LEU A 133 8.28 -1.81 6.01
CA LEU A 133 9.06 -1.04 5.05
C LEU A 133 10.02 -0.07 5.76
N HIS A 134 11.20 0.10 5.19
CA HIS A 134 12.03 1.25 5.50
C HIS A 134 11.35 2.52 4.94
N TYR A 135 11.50 3.64 5.63
CA TYR A 135 10.88 4.91 5.24
C TYR A 135 11.19 5.29 3.78
N ASP A 136 12.43 5.14 3.34
CA ASP A 136 12.84 5.47 1.97
C ASP A 136 12.12 4.61 0.91
N LEU A 137 11.79 3.35 1.22
CA LEU A 137 11.02 2.50 0.34
C LEU A 137 9.55 2.93 0.25
N LEU A 138 8.97 3.34 1.37
CA LEU A 138 7.64 3.94 1.39
C LEU A 138 7.61 5.21 0.56
N LEU A 139 8.59 6.09 0.77
CA LEU A 139 8.72 7.35 0.04
C LEU A 139 8.90 7.10 -1.47
N HIS A 140 9.74 6.13 -1.84
CA HIS A 140 9.94 5.72 -3.23
C HIS A 140 8.62 5.20 -3.87
N PHE A 141 7.85 4.40 -3.14
CA PHE A 141 6.54 3.93 -3.60
C PHE A 141 5.56 5.09 -3.83
N LEU A 142 5.39 5.98 -2.83
CA LEU A 142 4.46 7.11 -2.92
C LEU A 142 4.87 8.09 -4.04
N THR A 143 6.16 8.38 -4.17
CA THR A 143 6.69 9.25 -5.23
C THR A 143 6.48 8.61 -6.61
N THR A 144 6.74 7.30 -6.74
CA THR A 144 6.49 6.57 -7.99
C THR A 144 5.02 6.63 -8.38
N PHE A 145 4.10 6.43 -7.43
CA PHE A 145 2.68 6.59 -7.64
C PHE A 145 2.34 7.99 -8.14
N MET A 146 2.75 9.02 -7.42
CA MET A 146 2.39 10.42 -7.75
C MET A 146 2.93 10.89 -9.10
N MET A 147 4.10 10.42 -9.49
CA MET A 147 4.73 10.85 -10.75
C MET A 147 4.20 10.11 -11.98
N ASN A 148 3.62 8.93 -11.83
CA ASN A 148 3.32 8.05 -12.95
C ASN A 148 1.83 7.70 -13.11
N THR A 149 0.96 8.10 -12.18
CA THR A 149 -0.49 7.86 -12.27
C THR A 149 -1.23 9.19 -12.41
N ALA A 150 -2.38 9.18 -13.09
CA ALA A 150 -3.16 10.40 -13.35
C ALA A 150 -4.43 10.48 -12.50
N ASN A 151 -5.28 9.45 -12.55
CA ASN A 151 -6.61 9.47 -11.90
C ASN A 151 -6.75 8.42 -10.79
N SER A 152 -5.73 7.56 -10.61
CA SER A 152 -5.72 6.61 -9.51
C SER A 152 -5.61 7.30 -8.17
N GLN A 153 -6.13 6.67 -7.12
CA GLN A 153 -6.14 7.23 -5.77
C GLN A 153 -5.58 6.20 -4.76
N ILE A 154 -4.88 6.70 -3.78
CA ILE A 154 -4.43 5.92 -2.62
C ILE A 154 -5.03 6.55 -1.36
N LEU A 155 -5.74 5.73 -0.57
CA LEU A 155 -6.14 6.02 0.80
C LEU A 155 -5.34 5.13 1.73
N PHE A 156 -4.65 5.70 2.70
CA PHE A 156 -3.88 4.89 3.63
C PHE A 156 -3.89 5.43 5.05
N THR A 157 -3.74 4.53 6.02
CA THR A 157 -3.38 4.88 7.38
C THR A 157 -1.87 4.72 7.56
N THR A 158 -1.29 5.50 8.46
CA THR A 158 0.13 5.42 8.82
C THR A 158 0.37 5.92 10.23
N GLN A 159 1.35 5.35 10.90
CA GLN A 159 1.91 5.84 12.16
C GLN A 159 3.23 6.59 11.93
N ASP A 160 3.75 6.60 10.70
CA ASP A 160 4.99 7.28 10.37
C ASP A 160 4.78 8.79 10.20
N GLN A 161 5.19 9.50 11.24
CA GLN A 161 5.05 10.95 11.30
C GLN A 161 6.01 11.70 10.36
N GLN A 162 7.04 11.06 9.82
CA GLN A 162 7.99 11.69 8.93
C GLN A 162 7.31 12.14 7.63
N LEU A 163 6.29 11.41 7.18
CA LEU A 163 5.48 11.79 6.02
C LEU A 163 4.87 13.20 6.12
N LEU A 164 4.61 13.70 7.34
CA LEU A 164 4.07 15.04 7.55
C LEU A 164 5.04 16.18 7.17
N ASP A 165 6.31 15.86 6.94
CA ASP A 165 7.33 16.85 6.54
C ASP A 165 7.63 16.82 5.04
N GLU A 166 7.02 15.87 4.30
CA GLU A 166 7.20 15.75 2.87
C GLU A 166 6.45 16.84 2.09
N GLU A 167 7.12 17.47 1.13
CA GLU A 167 6.59 18.61 0.37
C GLU A 167 5.34 18.27 -0.45
N PHE A 168 5.20 17.02 -0.88
CA PHE A 168 4.04 16.58 -1.66
C PHE A 168 2.81 16.28 -0.78
N ILE A 169 2.96 16.18 0.54
CA ILE A 169 1.85 15.97 1.48
C ILE A 169 1.19 17.31 1.80
N ARG A 170 0.02 17.56 1.20
CA ARG A 170 -0.77 18.76 1.47
C ARG A 170 -1.64 18.56 2.71
N ARG A 171 -1.98 19.66 3.37
CA ARG A 171 -2.79 19.67 4.60
C ARG A 171 -4.19 19.10 4.41
N ASP A 172 -4.78 19.29 3.24
CA ASP A 172 -6.10 18.76 2.87
C ASP A 172 -6.09 17.23 2.63
N MET A 173 -4.91 16.63 2.47
CA MET A 173 -4.74 15.19 2.34
C MET A 173 -4.58 14.48 3.69
N VAL A 174 -4.29 15.23 4.77
CA VAL A 174 -3.97 14.66 6.09
C VAL A 174 -5.17 14.75 7.01
N TRP A 175 -5.59 13.59 7.48
CA TRP A 175 -6.67 13.43 8.43
C TRP A 175 -6.17 12.74 9.69
N PHE A 176 -6.62 13.22 10.84
CA PHE A 176 -6.30 12.65 12.14
C PHE A 176 -7.50 11.95 12.74
N THR A 177 -7.24 10.83 13.39
CA THR A 177 -8.22 10.13 14.23
C THR A 177 -7.82 10.26 15.69
N GLU A 178 -8.73 10.68 16.54
CA GLU A 178 -8.50 10.82 17.98
C GLU A 178 -9.59 10.11 18.75
N LYS A 179 -9.21 9.31 19.73
CA LYS A 179 -10.17 8.62 20.59
C LYS A 179 -10.40 9.43 21.86
N SER A 180 -11.67 9.81 22.10
CA SER A 180 -12.10 10.45 23.33
C SER A 180 -11.91 9.53 24.53
N LYS A 181 -11.40 10.07 25.62
CA LYS A 181 -11.29 9.35 26.90
C LYS A 181 -12.62 9.29 27.67
N GLU A 182 -13.50 10.23 27.39
CA GLU A 182 -14.75 10.38 28.15
C GLU A 182 -15.78 9.31 27.75
N ASP A 183 -15.96 9.11 26.44
CA ASP A 183 -17.02 8.25 25.89
C ASP A 183 -16.50 7.18 24.91
N ALA A 184 -15.19 7.12 24.71
CA ALA A 184 -14.52 6.22 23.76
C ALA A 184 -14.96 6.41 22.29
N SER A 185 -15.61 7.52 21.95
CA SER A 185 -15.88 7.89 20.56
C SER A 185 -14.60 8.20 19.81
N THR A 186 -14.65 8.10 18.48
CA THR A 186 -13.53 8.49 17.62
C THR A 186 -13.92 9.72 16.81
N GLU A 187 -13.13 10.76 16.91
CA GLU A 187 -13.24 11.94 16.07
C GLU A 187 -12.31 11.83 14.87
N LEU A 188 -12.79 12.34 13.73
CA LEU A 188 -12.02 12.43 12.49
C LEU A 188 -12.02 13.89 12.04
N TYR A 189 -10.84 14.48 11.86
CA TYR A 189 -10.68 15.87 11.44
C TYR A 189 -9.50 16.09 10.53
N CYS A 190 -9.57 17.12 9.70
CA CYS A 190 -8.58 17.44 8.69
C CYS A 190 -7.53 18.42 9.22
N ALA A 191 -6.26 18.22 8.88
CA ALA A 191 -5.19 19.15 9.23
C ALA A 191 -5.39 20.56 8.68
N SER A 192 -6.15 20.72 7.59
CA SER A 192 -6.49 22.04 7.01
C SER A 192 -7.40 22.89 7.88
N GLU A 193 -8.16 22.28 8.81
CA GLU A 193 -9.12 22.98 9.69
C GLU A 193 -8.44 23.79 10.80
N PHE A 194 -7.17 23.50 11.10
CA PHE A 194 -6.44 24.15 12.19
C PHE A 194 -5.92 25.57 11.90
N GLY A 195 -6.12 26.13 10.73
CA GLY A 195 -5.70 27.48 10.40
C GLY A 195 -4.20 27.76 10.61
N LEU A 196 -3.36 26.74 10.51
CA LEU A 196 -1.92 26.87 10.72
C LEU A 196 -1.27 27.82 9.69
N HIS A 197 -0.32 28.62 10.14
CA HIS A 197 0.46 29.48 9.25
C HIS A 197 1.10 28.66 8.11
N LYS A 198 1.10 29.19 6.89
CA LYS A 198 1.54 28.47 5.67
C LYS A 198 2.93 27.85 5.79
N ASN A 199 3.85 28.54 6.47
CA ASN A 199 5.25 28.11 6.64
C ASN A 199 5.46 27.19 7.87
N LEU A 200 4.43 26.83 8.61
CA LEU A 200 4.57 25.90 9.72
C LEU A 200 4.53 24.47 9.21
N SER A 201 5.59 23.68 9.46
CA SER A 201 5.65 22.26 9.17
C SER A 201 4.54 21.52 9.93
N LEU A 202 3.82 20.64 9.22
CA LEU A 202 2.81 19.78 9.83
C LEU A 202 3.44 18.86 10.89
N TYR A 203 4.62 18.33 10.60
CA TYR A 203 5.37 17.50 11.55
C TYR A 203 5.64 18.24 12.87
N LYS A 204 6.13 19.49 12.80
CA LYS A 204 6.37 20.30 14.01
C LYS A 204 5.08 20.61 14.74
N ALA A 205 4.01 20.94 14.03
CA ALA A 205 2.71 21.20 14.65
C ALA A 205 2.17 19.94 15.37
N TYR A 206 2.28 18.77 14.75
CA TYR A 206 1.90 17.50 15.36
C TYR A 206 2.78 17.16 16.57
N LYS A 207 4.10 17.26 16.45
CA LYS A 207 5.06 17.00 17.57
C LYS A 207 4.79 17.88 18.79
N THR A 208 4.40 19.12 18.59
CA THR A 208 4.08 20.06 19.69
C THR A 208 2.67 19.92 20.24
N GLY A 209 1.86 18.95 19.72
CA GLY A 209 0.50 18.69 20.16
C GLY A 209 -0.56 19.69 19.64
N LYS A 210 -0.20 20.58 18.71
CA LYS A 210 -1.14 21.58 18.16
C LYS A 210 -2.24 20.95 17.30
N LEU A 211 -2.03 19.73 16.82
CA LEU A 211 -2.95 19.01 15.95
C LEU A 211 -3.73 17.90 16.69
N GLY A 212 -3.55 17.73 18.00
CA GLY A 212 -4.18 16.61 18.71
C GLY A 212 -3.66 15.24 18.25
N ALA A 213 -4.48 14.23 18.35
CA ALA A 213 -4.25 12.84 17.92
C ALA A 213 -2.93 12.22 18.44
N LYS A 214 -2.50 12.62 19.63
CA LYS A 214 -1.32 12.08 20.29
C LYS A 214 -1.72 11.20 21.46
N PRO A 215 -1.05 10.06 21.64
CA PRO A 215 -1.29 9.27 22.83
C PRO A 215 -0.88 10.05 24.09
N GLU A 216 -1.79 10.16 25.02
CA GLU A 216 -1.49 10.70 26.35
C GLU A 216 -0.93 9.58 27.23
N LEU A 217 0.36 9.57 27.37
CA LEU A 217 1.05 8.59 28.21
C LEU A 217 0.95 9.03 29.68
N GLY A 218 0.47 8.13 30.53
CA GLY A 218 0.51 8.31 31.97
C GLY A 218 1.94 8.24 32.53
N SER A 219 2.12 8.66 33.79
CA SER A 219 3.40 8.43 34.50
C SER A 219 3.67 6.93 34.63
N ILE A 220 4.92 6.54 34.41
CA ILE A 220 5.38 5.16 34.60
C ILE A 220 5.68 4.88 36.08
N PHE A 221 5.73 5.93 36.93
CA PHE A 221 5.98 5.89 38.35
C PHE A 221 4.97 6.73 39.12
#